data_7cac81af3138eb95488ef0bc4dd0d963
#
_entry.id   7cac81af3138eb95488ef0bc4dd0d963
#
_cell.length_a   1.000
_cell.length_b   1.000
_cell.length_c   1.000
_cell.angle_alpha   90.00
_cell.angle_beta   90.00
_cell.angle_gamma   90.00
#
_symmetry.space_group_name_H-M   'P 1'
#
loop_
_entity.id
_entity.type
_entity.pdbx_description
1 polymer ?
#
loop_
_entity_poly.entity_id
_entity_poly.type
_entity_poly.pdbx_seq_one_letter_code
_entity_poly.pdbx_strand_id
1 'polypeptide(L)'
;MKEYTITPINTGMVNSNKANYLYHNSTHKYYDVEGNIQLPVTVFLVQSEDRKILIDTGMSSTEIANKYHHPGSVQPEGYAIYEQLEKMGISCDEITDIIYTHLHWDHVYYTPMFKNAKLYAQRKEYEFALNPIPLYYKSYEEPHLGIHPQWEGREFVLLDGECEVLDGISVYPTPGHSVGHQTVVVNTKEGQFHCCGDLIFTYDNLKPCPDIFYDITPPSRFVNIVEEWHSIEELKKRAKSQEFILATHAPEMIDLINSGRIIGK
;
A
#
# COMPACT_ATOMS: atom_id res chain seq x y z
N MET A 1 -4.24 22.46 11.48
CA MET A 1 -3.91 21.21 10.76
C MET A 1 -4.82 21.16 9.58
N LYS A 2 -4.27 21.02 8.38
CA LYS A 2 -4.99 21.01 7.13
C LYS A 2 -5.84 19.74 7.02
N GLU A 3 -7.00 19.85 6.41
CA GLU A 3 -7.89 18.72 6.14
C GLU A 3 -7.89 18.38 4.67
N TYR A 4 -7.98 17.10 4.38
CA TYR A 4 -7.99 16.53 3.02
C TYR A 4 -9.20 15.65 2.80
N THR A 5 -9.50 15.41 1.54
CA THR A 5 -10.36 14.30 1.13
C THR A 5 -9.51 13.14 0.63
N ILE A 6 -10.02 11.91 0.77
CA ILE A 6 -9.36 10.69 0.28
C ILE A 6 -10.30 9.98 -0.68
N THR A 7 -9.82 9.72 -1.89
CA THR A 7 -10.51 8.89 -2.88
C THR A 7 -9.71 7.61 -3.08
N PRO A 8 -10.22 6.45 -2.64
CA PRO A 8 -9.59 5.17 -2.93
C PRO A 8 -9.83 4.78 -4.40
N ILE A 9 -8.78 4.30 -5.06
CA ILE A 9 -8.76 3.97 -6.50
C ILE A 9 -8.19 2.57 -6.68
N ASN A 10 -8.96 1.65 -7.27
CA ASN A 10 -8.46 0.32 -7.62
C ASN A 10 -7.66 0.38 -8.93
N THR A 11 -6.39 0.01 -8.89
CA THR A 11 -5.50 -0.01 -10.04
C THR A 11 -5.29 -1.39 -10.66
N GLY A 12 -5.98 -2.40 -10.16
CA GLY A 12 -5.93 -3.78 -10.65
C GLY A 12 -6.07 -4.80 -9.53
N MET A 13 -5.87 -6.06 -9.87
CA MET A 13 -6.00 -7.20 -8.96
C MET A 13 -4.74 -8.06 -9.04
N VAL A 14 -4.09 -8.30 -7.90
CA VAL A 14 -2.97 -9.23 -7.78
C VAL A 14 -3.50 -10.61 -7.42
N ASN A 15 -3.12 -11.62 -8.20
CA ASN A 15 -3.45 -13.02 -7.91
C ASN A 15 -2.48 -13.57 -6.86
N SER A 16 -2.98 -13.93 -5.72
CA SER A 16 -2.18 -14.39 -4.58
C SER A 16 -2.72 -15.68 -3.99
N ASN A 17 -1.83 -16.50 -3.45
CA ASN A 17 -2.23 -17.69 -2.70
C ASN A 17 -2.68 -17.29 -1.29
N LYS A 18 -3.87 -17.71 -0.87
CA LYS A 18 -4.45 -17.34 0.42
C LYS A 18 -3.53 -17.68 1.59
N ALA A 19 -2.96 -18.89 1.61
CA ALA A 19 -2.08 -19.35 2.69
C ALA A 19 -0.79 -18.52 2.82
N ASN A 20 -0.32 -17.96 1.69
CA ASN A 20 0.95 -17.22 1.66
C ASN A 20 0.79 -15.72 1.90
N TYR A 21 -0.45 -15.21 1.95
CA TYR A 21 -0.72 -13.77 2.09
C TYR A 21 -1.63 -13.46 3.27
N LEU A 22 -2.83 -14.06 3.33
CA LEU A 22 -3.87 -13.60 4.22
C LEU A 22 -3.63 -13.93 5.69
N TYR A 23 -3.16 -15.14 5.97
CA TYR A 23 -3.09 -15.66 7.34
C TYR A 23 -1.79 -16.41 7.59
N HIS A 24 -1.12 -16.13 8.69
CA HIS A 24 0.06 -16.86 9.12
C HIS A 24 -0.26 -18.35 9.35
N ASN A 25 0.67 -19.22 9.03
CA ASN A 25 0.49 -20.68 9.07
C ASN A 25 0.00 -21.22 10.43
N SER A 26 0.34 -20.56 11.54
CA SER A 26 -0.14 -20.92 12.87
C SER A 26 -1.65 -20.77 13.05
N THR A 27 -2.30 -20.03 12.16
CA THR A 27 -3.74 -19.74 12.24
C THR A 27 -4.55 -20.43 11.15
N HIS A 28 -3.92 -21.15 10.21
CA HIS A 28 -4.59 -21.79 9.06
C HIS A 28 -5.76 -22.71 9.42
N LYS A 29 -5.73 -23.35 10.59
CA LYS A 29 -6.85 -24.22 11.06
C LYS A 29 -8.17 -23.48 11.29
N TYR A 30 -8.15 -22.13 11.33
CA TYR A 30 -9.32 -21.30 11.61
C TYR A 30 -9.88 -20.60 10.38
N TYR A 31 -9.15 -20.60 9.27
CA TYR A 31 -9.47 -19.82 8.08
C TYR A 31 -9.45 -20.68 6.82
N ASP A 32 -10.24 -20.28 5.82
CA ASP A 32 -10.11 -20.85 4.47
C ASP A 32 -8.85 -20.30 3.81
N VAL A 33 -7.85 -21.14 3.69
CA VAL A 33 -6.56 -20.83 3.06
C VAL A 33 -6.30 -21.59 1.77
N GLU A 34 -7.31 -22.32 1.26
CA GLU A 34 -7.18 -23.09 0.02
C GLU A 34 -7.27 -22.20 -1.22
N GLY A 35 -6.41 -22.48 -2.19
CA GLY A 35 -6.42 -21.83 -3.50
C GLY A 35 -5.92 -20.41 -3.52
N ASN A 36 -6.26 -19.73 -4.59
CA ASN A 36 -5.86 -18.35 -4.85
C ASN A 36 -7.01 -17.37 -4.60
N ILE A 37 -6.64 -16.11 -4.43
CA ILE A 37 -7.55 -14.97 -4.27
C ILE A 37 -7.05 -13.82 -5.15
N GLN A 38 -7.97 -13.04 -5.68
CA GLN A 38 -7.68 -11.76 -6.31
C GLN A 38 -7.74 -10.67 -5.25
N LEU A 39 -6.60 -10.03 -5.00
CA LEU A 39 -6.48 -8.93 -4.05
C LEU A 39 -6.42 -7.60 -4.81
N PRO A 40 -7.24 -6.60 -4.45
CA PRO A 40 -7.17 -5.29 -5.10
C PRO A 40 -5.81 -4.64 -4.86
N VAL A 41 -5.41 -3.75 -5.76
CA VAL A 41 -4.30 -2.83 -5.54
C VAL A 41 -4.88 -1.41 -5.45
N THR A 42 -5.05 -0.93 -4.24
CA THR A 42 -5.67 0.36 -3.96
C THR A 42 -4.63 1.45 -3.81
N VAL A 43 -4.75 2.50 -4.60
CA VAL A 43 -4.03 3.77 -4.47
C VAL A 43 -4.97 4.79 -3.84
N PHE A 44 -4.44 5.71 -3.04
CA PHE A 44 -5.26 6.75 -2.45
C PHE A 44 -4.89 8.11 -3.03
N LEU A 45 -5.86 8.75 -3.70
CA LEU A 45 -5.77 10.15 -4.11
C LEU A 45 -6.21 11.04 -2.93
N VAL A 46 -5.29 11.81 -2.41
CA VAL A 46 -5.49 12.73 -1.28
C VAL A 46 -5.48 14.16 -1.80
N GLN A 47 -6.57 14.90 -1.55
CA GLN A 47 -6.77 16.22 -2.15
C GLN A 47 -7.14 17.29 -1.14
N SER A 48 -6.61 18.48 -1.36
CA SER A 48 -7.06 19.74 -0.78
C SER A 48 -7.23 20.78 -1.88
N GLU A 49 -7.57 22.02 -1.54
CA GLU A 49 -7.75 23.10 -2.53
C GLU A 49 -6.49 23.38 -3.37
N ASP A 50 -5.30 23.20 -2.79
CA ASP A 50 -4.01 23.56 -3.38
C ASP A 50 -3.09 22.36 -3.65
N ARG A 51 -3.48 21.12 -3.28
CA ARG A 51 -2.62 19.93 -3.43
C ARG A 51 -3.39 18.71 -3.92
N LYS A 52 -2.71 17.95 -4.78
CA LYS A 52 -3.11 16.60 -5.20
C LYS A 52 -1.93 15.67 -4.92
N ILE A 53 -2.16 14.70 -4.06
CA ILE A 53 -1.14 13.81 -3.50
C ILE A 53 -1.57 12.38 -3.78
N LEU A 54 -0.64 11.52 -4.11
CA LEU A 54 -0.89 10.08 -4.16
C LEU A 54 -0.22 9.37 -2.97
N ILE A 55 -0.89 8.39 -2.44
CA ILE A 55 -0.28 7.36 -1.60
C ILE A 55 -0.18 6.13 -2.48
N ASP A 56 1.05 5.75 -2.83
CA ASP A 56 1.44 4.75 -3.82
C ASP A 56 1.02 5.10 -5.28
N THR A 57 1.45 4.32 -6.27
CA THR A 57 1.14 4.53 -7.69
C THR A 57 0.58 3.30 -8.40
N GLY A 58 0.34 2.22 -7.67
CA GLY A 58 -0.32 1.03 -8.17
C GLY A 58 0.56 0.04 -8.91
N MET A 59 -0.08 -1.04 -9.38
CA MET A 59 0.57 -2.18 -10.02
C MET A 59 0.83 -1.96 -11.51
N SER A 60 1.70 -2.80 -12.07
CA SER A 60 2.01 -2.86 -13.50
C SER A 60 0.84 -3.40 -14.35
N SER A 61 0.99 -3.31 -15.69
CA SER A 61 0.09 -3.94 -16.63
C SER A 61 -0.04 -5.46 -16.40
N THR A 62 -1.15 -6.03 -16.85
CA THR A 62 -1.42 -7.48 -16.80
C THR A 62 -0.25 -8.30 -17.36
N GLU A 63 0.34 -7.88 -18.48
CA GLU A 63 1.46 -8.58 -19.12
C GLU A 63 2.69 -8.64 -18.20
N ILE A 64 3.10 -7.50 -17.67
CA ILE A 64 4.27 -7.39 -16.79
C ILE A 64 4.05 -8.14 -15.49
N ALA A 65 2.89 -7.95 -14.84
CA ALA A 65 2.56 -8.64 -13.61
C ALA A 65 2.61 -10.16 -13.75
N ASN A 66 2.05 -10.71 -14.86
CA ASN A 66 2.05 -12.15 -15.12
C ASN A 66 3.44 -12.70 -15.46
N LYS A 67 4.25 -11.92 -16.19
CA LYS A 67 5.57 -12.35 -16.62
C LYS A 67 6.60 -12.38 -15.49
N TYR A 68 6.59 -11.37 -14.65
CA TYR A 68 7.68 -11.15 -13.69
C TYR A 68 7.30 -11.33 -12.22
N HIS A 69 6.01 -11.18 -11.88
CA HIS A 69 5.56 -11.13 -10.48
C HIS A 69 4.57 -12.24 -10.14
N HIS A 70 3.28 -12.02 -10.39
CA HIS A 70 2.17 -12.87 -9.94
C HIS A 70 1.30 -13.33 -11.13
N PRO A 71 1.56 -14.54 -11.72
CA PRO A 71 0.72 -15.08 -12.77
C PRO A 71 -0.76 -15.17 -12.36
N GLY A 72 -1.65 -14.69 -13.24
CA GLY A 72 -3.07 -14.58 -12.97
C GLY A 72 -3.53 -13.20 -12.46
N SER A 73 -2.59 -12.26 -12.26
CA SER A 73 -2.93 -10.86 -11.94
C SER A 73 -3.54 -10.14 -13.15
N VAL A 74 -4.42 -9.17 -12.89
CA VAL A 74 -5.16 -8.46 -13.94
C VAL A 74 -5.19 -6.96 -13.64
N GLN A 75 -4.73 -6.17 -14.62
CA GLN A 75 -5.01 -4.73 -14.69
C GLN A 75 -5.86 -4.50 -15.94
N PRO A 76 -7.18 -4.30 -15.82
CA PRO A 76 -8.03 -4.02 -16.96
C PRO A 76 -7.65 -2.69 -17.64
N GLU A 77 -8.02 -2.53 -18.91
CA GLU A 77 -7.88 -1.25 -19.63
C GLU A 77 -8.60 -0.13 -18.86
N GLY A 78 -7.94 1.00 -18.70
CA GLY A 78 -8.46 2.14 -17.96
C GLY A 78 -8.32 2.02 -16.42
N TYR A 79 -7.57 1.04 -15.90
CA TYR A 79 -7.32 0.87 -14.47
C TYR A 79 -5.94 1.37 -14.03
N ALA A 80 -5.00 1.64 -14.94
CA ALA A 80 -3.76 2.30 -14.57
C ALA A 80 -4.06 3.64 -13.88
N ILE A 81 -3.29 3.99 -12.84
CA ILE A 81 -3.59 5.19 -12.03
C ILE A 81 -3.68 6.46 -12.89
N TYR A 82 -2.81 6.63 -13.88
CA TYR A 82 -2.85 7.79 -14.76
C TYR A 82 -4.14 7.86 -15.61
N GLU A 83 -4.69 6.71 -16.06
CA GLU A 83 -5.96 6.64 -16.80
C GLU A 83 -7.15 6.95 -15.88
N GLN A 84 -7.09 6.52 -14.63
CA GLN A 84 -8.11 6.81 -13.63
C GLN A 84 -8.13 8.31 -13.27
N LEU A 85 -6.96 8.93 -13.11
CA LEU A 85 -6.84 10.37 -12.88
C LEU A 85 -7.38 11.16 -14.08
N GLU A 86 -7.05 10.75 -15.31
CA GLU A 86 -7.58 11.40 -16.53
C GLU A 86 -9.10 11.35 -16.58
N LYS A 87 -9.74 10.23 -16.23
CA LYS A 87 -11.21 10.12 -16.12
C LYS A 87 -11.79 11.05 -15.06
N MET A 88 -11.02 11.42 -14.05
CA MET A 88 -11.39 12.42 -13.02
C MET A 88 -11.08 13.86 -13.46
N GLY A 89 -10.52 14.06 -14.65
CA GLY A 89 -10.07 15.37 -15.14
C GLY A 89 -8.79 15.88 -14.48
N ILE A 90 -7.96 14.98 -13.96
CA ILE A 90 -6.71 15.31 -13.28
C ILE A 90 -5.54 14.85 -14.15
N SER A 91 -4.66 15.79 -14.48
CA SER A 91 -3.40 15.48 -15.17
C SER A 91 -2.35 14.92 -14.18
N CYS A 92 -1.50 14.02 -14.67
CA CYS A 92 -0.36 13.55 -13.88
C CYS A 92 0.57 14.69 -13.43
N ASP A 93 0.66 15.77 -14.19
CA ASP A 93 1.47 16.95 -13.88
C ASP A 93 0.92 17.76 -12.69
N GLU A 94 -0.34 17.56 -12.33
CA GLU A 94 -0.97 18.21 -11.17
C GLU A 94 -0.69 17.47 -9.84
N ILE A 95 -0.15 16.25 -9.91
CA ILE A 95 0.25 15.51 -8.69
C ILE A 95 1.53 16.14 -8.17
N THR A 96 1.43 16.70 -6.96
CA THR A 96 2.51 17.47 -6.34
C THR A 96 3.44 16.61 -5.50
N ASP A 97 2.91 15.55 -4.92
CA ASP A 97 3.62 14.71 -3.96
C ASP A 97 3.16 13.25 -4.09
N ILE A 98 4.07 12.31 -3.90
CA ILE A 98 3.76 10.88 -3.80
C ILE A 98 4.43 10.36 -2.52
N ILE A 99 3.64 9.80 -1.63
CA ILE A 99 4.11 9.21 -0.38
C ILE A 99 3.96 7.70 -0.50
N TYR A 100 5.09 6.99 -0.56
CA TYR A 100 5.07 5.53 -0.66
C TYR A 100 4.95 4.90 0.72
N THR A 101 4.07 3.90 0.82
CA THR A 101 4.01 3.04 1.99
C THR A 101 5.26 2.17 2.07
N HIS A 102 5.69 1.64 0.93
CA HIS A 102 6.94 0.91 0.71
C HIS A 102 7.23 0.84 -0.81
N LEU A 103 8.32 0.20 -1.23
CA LEU A 103 8.80 0.27 -2.60
C LEU A 103 8.66 -1.05 -3.39
N HIS A 104 7.68 -1.90 -3.08
CA HIS A 104 7.37 -3.06 -3.90
C HIS A 104 6.74 -2.65 -5.24
N TRP A 105 6.87 -3.51 -6.25
CA TRP A 105 6.51 -3.28 -7.65
C TRP A 105 5.06 -2.81 -7.86
N ASP A 106 4.13 -3.30 -7.07
CA ASP A 106 2.70 -2.99 -7.16
C ASP A 106 2.29 -1.72 -6.40
N HIS A 107 3.25 -1.04 -5.79
CA HIS A 107 3.08 0.28 -5.16
C HIS A 107 3.76 1.40 -5.94
N VAL A 108 4.76 1.08 -6.78
CA VAL A 108 5.63 2.10 -7.39
C VAL A 108 5.56 2.16 -8.91
N TYR A 109 4.79 1.27 -9.56
CA TYR A 109 4.96 1.01 -10.99
C TYR A 109 4.78 2.24 -11.88
N TYR A 110 3.81 3.09 -11.62
CA TYR A 110 3.56 4.27 -12.45
C TYR A 110 4.30 5.54 -12.02
N THR A 111 5.31 5.44 -11.16
CA THR A 111 6.17 6.57 -10.76
C THR A 111 6.66 7.44 -11.94
N PRO A 112 7.09 6.88 -13.09
CA PRO A 112 7.58 7.69 -14.22
C PRO A 112 6.55 8.66 -14.83
N MET A 113 5.25 8.41 -14.61
CA MET A 113 4.19 9.27 -15.12
C MET A 113 4.12 10.61 -14.39
N PHE A 114 4.60 10.68 -13.15
CA PHE A 114 4.44 11.81 -12.24
C PHE A 114 5.75 12.61 -12.11
N LYS A 115 6.14 13.29 -13.21
CA LYS A 115 7.46 13.95 -13.32
C LYS A 115 7.64 15.09 -12.33
N ASN A 116 6.56 15.79 -11.99
CA ASN A 116 6.58 16.97 -11.12
C ASN A 116 6.45 16.64 -9.63
N ALA A 117 6.08 15.40 -9.30
CA ALA A 117 5.85 14.99 -7.92
C ALA A 117 7.15 14.83 -7.14
N LYS A 118 7.16 15.29 -5.89
CA LYS A 118 8.16 14.92 -4.89
C LYS A 118 7.83 13.54 -4.37
N LEU A 119 8.85 12.68 -4.26
CA LEU A 119 8.70 11.30 -3.82
C LEU A 119 9.19 11.16 -2.38
N TYR A 120 8.41 10.51 -1.52
CA TYR A 120 8.73 10.32 -0.12
C TYR A 120 8.72 8.83 0.24
N ALA A 121 9.76 8.37 0.93
CA ALA A 121 9.85 7.02 1.48
C ALA A 121 10.72 7.03 2.73
N GLN A 122 10.57 6.03 3.59
CA GLN A 122 11.53 5.82 4.68
C GLN A 122 12.91 5.51 4.11
N ARG A 123 13.96 6.10 4.69
CA ARG A 123 15.36 5.85 4.31
C ARG A 123 15.69 4.35 4.32
N LYS A 124 15.27 3.62 5.35
CA LYS A 124 15.50 2.18 5.46
C LYS A 124 14.91 1.39 4.28
N GLU A 125 13.73 1.79 3.81
CA GLU A 125 13.07 1.17 2.65
C GLU A 125 13.86 1.44 1.38
N TYR A 126 14.19 2.69 1.14
CA TYR A 126 14.95 3.11 -0.04
C TYR A 126 16.32 2.44 -0.12
N GLU A 127 17.08 2.44 0.98
CA GLU A 127 18.40 1.83 1.05
C GLU A 127 18.34 0.32 0.81
N PHE A 128 17.32 -0.37 1.35
CA PHE A 128 17.11 -1.80 1.10
C PHE A 128 16.70 -2.05 -0.37
N ALA A 129 15.81 -1.24 -0.91
CA ALA A 129 15.32 -1.37 -2.29
C ALA A 129 16.40 -1.16 -3.35
N LEU A 130 17.46 -0.38 -3.04
CA LEU A 130 18.63 -0.23 -3.93
C LEU A 130 19.46 -1.50 -4.08
N ASN A 131 19.46 -2.39 -3.08
CA ASN A 131 20.22 -3.64 -3.10
C ASN A 131 19.51 -4.69 -2.23
N PRO A 132 18.33 -5.16 -2.63
CA PRO A 132 17.58 -6.13 -1.86
C PRO A 132 18.32 -7.47 -1.81
N ILE A 133 18.11 -8.23 -0.71
CA ILE A 133 18.62 -9.60 -0.70
C ILE A 133 17.94 -10.43 -1.79
N PRO A 134 18.61 -11.46 -2.37
CA PRO A 134 18.09 -12.21 -3.51
C PRO A 134 16.69 -12.79 -3.35
N LEU A 135 16.25 -13.04 -2.11
CA LEU A 135 14.90 -13.55 -1.82
C LEU A 135 13.79 -12.58 -2.28
N TYR A 136 14.05 -11.27 -2.23
CA TYR A 136 13.06 -10.22 -2.54
C TYR A 136 13.23 -9.59 -3.93
N TYR A 137 14.02 -10.21 -4.81
CA TYR A 137 14.31 -9.71 -6.14
C TYR A 137 13.07 -9.39 -6.99
N LYS A 138 12.00 -10.17 -6.84
CA LYS A 138 10.71 -9.91 -7.53
C LYS A 138 9.96 -8.73 -6.96
N SER A 139 10.02 -8.55 -5.65
CA SER A 139 9.28 -7.47 -4.99
C SER A 139 9.82 -6.10 -5.35
N TYR A 140 11.14 -5.97 -5.51
CA TYR A 140 11.82 -4.70 -5.79
C TYR A 140 12.29 -4.56 -7.25
N GLU A 141 11.86 -5.45 -8.16
CA GLU A 141 12.24 -5.41 -9.59
C GLU A 141 13.77 -5.33 -9.81
N GLU A 142 14.48 -6.19 -9.12
CA GLU A 142 15.94 -6.23 -9.20
C GLU A 142 16.39 -6.56 -10.64
N PRO A 143 17.40 -5.86 -11.20
CA PRO A 143 17.78 -5.94 -12.62
C PRO A 143 18.07 -7.33 -13.19
N HIS A 144 18.43 -8.31 -12.36
CA HIS A 144 18.59 -9.70 -12.80
C HIS A 144 17.30 -10.34 -13.35
N LEU A 145 16.13 -9.77 -13.07
CA LEU A 145 14.87 -10.14 -13.72
C LEU A 145 14.78 -9.67 -15.18
N GLY A 146 15.61 -8.73 -15.58
CA GLY A 146 15.53 -8.05 -16.89
C GLY A 146 14.52 -6.90 -16.90
N ILE A 147 14.15 -6.41 -15.74
CA ILE A 147 13.37 -5.16 -15.52
C ILE A 147 14.08 -4.33 -14.46
N HIS A 148 13.70 -3.06 -14.38
CA HIS A 148 14.27 -2.13 -13.41
C HIS A 148 13.15 -1.50 -12.59
N PRO A 149 13.43 -1.15 -11.32
CA PRO A 149 12.46 -0.41 -10.50
C PRO A 149 12.02 0.87 -11.21
N GLN A 150 10.72 1.09 -11.28
CA GLN A 150 10.17 2.23 -12.04
C GLN A 150 10.48 3.60 -11.43
N TRP A 151 11.01 3.62 -10.22
CA TRP A 151 11.51 4.82 -9.54
C TRP A 151 13.02 5.05 -9.72
N GLU A 152 13.72 4.16 -10.46
CA GLU A 152 15.17 4.28 -10.67
C GLU A 152 15.53 5.65 -11.27
N GLY A 153 16.58 6.27 -10.73
CA GLY A 153 17.04 7.59 -11.15
C GLY A 153 16.18 8.77 -10.66
N ARG A 154 15.12 8.52 -9.88
CA ARG A 154 14.32 9.58 -9.25
C ARG A 154 14.90 9.95 -7.88
N GLU A 155 14.81 11.24 -7.54
CA GLU A 155 15.20 11.73 -6.22
C GLU A 155 14.06 11.54 -5.23
N PHE A 156 14.41 11.07 -4.01
CA PHE A 156 13.50 10.90 -2.89
C PHE A 156 13.80 11.86 -1.75
N VAL A 157 12.78 12.37 -1.13
CA VAL A 157 12.84 12.92 0.22
C VAL A 157 12.83 11.74 1.18
N LEU A 158 13.98 11.42 1.74
CA LEU A 158 14.15 10.28 2.64
C LEU A 158 13.73 10.65 4.06
N LEU A 159 12.80 9.90 4.61
CA LEU A 159 12.24 10.10 5.94
C LEU A 159 12.94 9.20 6.95
N ASP A 160 13.14 9.71 8.16
CA ASP A 160 13.81 9.01 9.25
C ASP A 160 12.85 8.87 10.45
N GLY A 161 12.02 7.82 10.43
CA GLY A 161 11.05 7.56 11.48
C GLY A 161 9.72 8.31 11.33
N GLU A 162 9.07 8.56 12.45
CA GLU A 162 7.79 9.27 12.50
C GLU A 162 7.98 10.76 12.29
N CYS A 163 7.23 11.34 11.34
CA CYS A 163 7.27 12.79 11.08
C CYS A 163 6.01 13.30 10.39
N GLU A 164 5.77 14.59 10.47
CA GLU A 164 4.84 15.31 9.61
C GLU A 164 5.52 15.57 8.26
N VAL A 165 4.95 15.04 7.17
CA VAL A 165 5.47 15.19 5.80
C VAL A 165 4.94 16.47 5.16
N LEU A 166 3.66 16.73 5.37
CA LEU A 166 2.94 17.94 4.92
C LEU A 166 1.94 18.33 6.03
N ASP A 167 1.56 19.60 6.11
CA ASP A 167 0.54 20.03 7.09
C ASP A 167 -0.72 19.17 6.98
N GLY A 168 -1.03 18.40 8.02
CA GLY A 168 -2.16 17.47 8.09
C GLY A 168 -1.89 16.08 7.48
N ILE A 169 -0.67 15.79 7.04
CA ILE A 169 -0.25 14.45 6.61
C ILE A 169 1.04 14.07 7.33
N SER A 170 1.00 12.99 8.06
CA SER A 170 2.14 12.43 8.77
C SER A 170 2.36 10.96 8.41
N VAL A 171 3.53 10.46 8.76
CA VAL A 171 3.88 9.05 8.61
C VAL A 171 4.44 8.51 9.91
N TYR A 172 4.30 7.22 10.12
CA TYR A 172 5.04 6.49 11.15
C TYR A 172 5.49 5.13 10.62
N PRO A 173 6.69 4.65 11.02
CA PRO A 173 7.18 3.35 10.62
C PRO A 173 6.26 2.22 11.09
N THR A 174 5.98 1.32 10.18
CA THR A 174 5.26 0.06 10.44
C THR A 174 6.01 -1.09 9.75
N PRO A 175 7.26 -1.35 10.17
CA PRO A 175 8.07 -2.41 9.57
C PRO A 175 7.47 -3.78 9.84
N GLY A 176 7.88 -4.74 9.02
CA GLY A 176 7.44 -6.14 9.12
C GLY A 176 7.15 -6.72 7.77
N HIS A 177 6.22 -6.17 7.00
CA HIS A 177 5.99 -6.52 5.60
C HIS A 177 7.23 -6.22 4.74
N SER A 178 7.76 -5.03 4.84
CA SER A 178 9.09 -4.66 4.35
C SER A 178 9.93 -4.02 5.44
N VAL A 179 11.23 -3.82 5.20
CA VAL A 179 12.17 -3.35 6.24
C VAL A 179 11.93 -1.91 6.65
N GLY A 180 11.39 -1.09 5.76
CA GLY A 180 11.13 0.32 5.96
C GLY A 180 9.69 0.72 5.67
N HIS A 181 8.76 -0.24 5.70
CA HIS A 181 7.33 0.03 5.53
C HIS A 181 6.84 1.12 6.50
N GLN A 182 5.94 1.97 6.02
CA GLN A 182 5.31 3.02 6.83
C GLN A 182 3.81 3.10 6.58
N THR A 183 3.09 3.57 7.58
CA THR A 183 1.68 3.96 7.47
C THR A 183 1.59 5.47 7.29
N VAL A 184 0.78 5.91 6.33
CA VAL A 184 0.50 7.33 6.07
C VAL A 184 -0.80 7.73 6.77
N VAL A 185 -0.74 8.77 7.59
CA VAL A 185 -1.91 9.31 8.30
C VAL A 185 -2.37 10.58 7.62
N VAL A 186 -3.63 10.61 7.25
CA VAL A 186 -4.27 11.75 6.57
C VAL A 186 -5.35 12.33 7.47
N ASN A 187 -5.25 13.61 7.79
CA ASN A 187 -6.26 14.33 8.54
C ASN A 187 -7.41 14.74 7.62
N THR A 188 -8.63 14.35 7.97
CA THR A 188 -9.85 14.67 7.23
C THR A 188 -10.90 15.28 8.16
N LYS A 189 -11.98 15.82 7.62
CA LYS A 189 -13.13 16.27 8.42
C LYS A 189 -13.80 15.17 9.24
N GLU A 190 -13.63 13.90 8.83
CA GLU A 190 -14.20 12.74 9.53
C GLU A 190 -13.26 12.17 10.60
N GLY A 191 -12.01 12.63 10.63
CA GLY A 191 -10.96 12.15 11.52
C GLY A 191 -9.67 11.81 10.79
N GLN A 192 -8.75 11.13 11.50
CA GLN A 192 -7.48 10.69 10.93
C GLN A 192 -7.63 9.30 10.33
N PHE A 193 -7.35 9.17 9.03
CA PHE A 193 -7.32 7.90 8.33
C PHE A 193 -5.90 7.41 8.15
N HIS A 194 -5.70 6.12 8.35
CA HIS A 194 -4.42 5.43 8.30
C HIS A 194 -4.33 4.57 7.05
N CYS A 195 -3.63 5.04 6.02
CA CYS A 195 -3.32 4.27 4.82
C CYS A 195 -2.14 3.36 5.15
N CYS A 196 -2.43 2.10 5.46
CA CYS A 196 -1.47 1.18 6.07
C CYS A 196 -0.77 0.24 5.09
N GLY A 197 -0.88 0.50 3.76
CA GLY A 197 -0.20 -0.31 2.76
C GLY A 197 -0.49 -1.80 2.91
N ASP A 198 0.57 -2.58 2.97
CA ASP A 198 0.59 -4.04 3.07
C ASP A 198 0.79 -4.57 4.49
N LEU A 199 0.60 -3.71 5.49
CA LEU A 199 0.65 -4.15 6.88
C LEU A 199 -0.43 -5.19 7.20
N ILE A 200 -1.56 -5.13 6.47
CA ILE A 200 -2.64 -6.12 6.51
C ILE A 200 -3.16 -6.42 5.11
N PHE A 201 -3.61 -7.65 4.87
CA PHE A 201 -4.18 -8.12 3.60
C PHE A 201 -5.68 -8.40 3.65
N THR A 202 -6.27 -8.38 4.84
CA THR A 202 -7.70 -8.45 5.12
C THR A 202 -7.95 -7.82 6.48
N TYR A 203 -9.15 -7.30 6.70
CA TYR A 203 -9.49 -6.77 8.02
C TYR A 203 -9.63 -7.83 9.11
N ASP A 204 -9.61 -9.12 8.74
CA ASP A 204 -9.46 -10.19 9.71
C ASP A 204 -8.09 -10.15 10.42
N ASN A 205 -7.06 -9.58 9.79
CA ASN A 205 -5.76 -9.41 10.44
C ASN A 205 -5.82 -8.50 11.68
N LEU A 206 -6.83 -7.64 11.78
CA LEU A 206 -7.05 -6.76 12.94
C LEU A 206 -7.86 -7.43 14.06
N LYS A 207 -8.40 -8.63 13.83
CA LYS A 207 -9.26 -9.35 14.76
C LYS A 207 -8.47 -10.37 15.58
N PRO A 208 -8.90 -10.65 16.81
CA PRO A 208 -8.36 -11.77 17.57
C PRO A 208 -8.50 -13.08 16.80
N CYS A 209 -7.45 -13.90 16.80
CA CYS A 209 -7.56 -15.28 16.34
C CYS A 209 -8.50 -16.06 17.28
N PRO A 210 -9.32 -17.00 16.77
CA PRO A 210 -10.22 -17.81 17.61
C PRO A 210 -9.51 -18.60 18.71
N ASP A 211 -8.21 -18.86 18.57
CA ASP A 211 -7.42 -19.52 19.61
C ASP A 211 -6.91 -18.51 20.66
N ILE A 212 -6.60 -19.00 21.83
CA ILE A 212 -6.26 -18.19 22.96
C ILE A 212 -4.91 -17.47 22.75
N PHE A 213 -4.79 -16.24 23.27
CA PHE A 213 -3.58 -15.41 23.35
C PHE A 213 -3.24 -14.60 22.08
N TYR A 214 -4.01 -14.68 21.00
CA TYR A 214 -3.77 -13.85 19.82
C TYR A 214 -4.81 -12.71 19.76
N ASP A 215 -4.34 -11.48 19.91
CA ASP A 215 -5.19 -10.28 19.77
C ASP A 215 -5.33 -9.81 18.32
N ILE A 216 -4.53 -10.39 17.44
CA ILE A 216 -4.52 -10.16 15.99
C ILE A 216 -4.35 -11.50 15.27
N THR A 217 -4.75 -11.56 14.02
CA THR A 217 -4.50 -12.69 13.12
C THR A 217 -3.44 -12.27 12.12
N PRO A 218 -2.14 -12.55 12.34
CA PRO A 218 -1.08 -12.00 11.51
C PRO A 218 -1.17 -12.51 10.07
N PRO A 219 -0.80 -11.70 9.07
CA PRO A 219 -0.65 -12.14 7.69
C PRO A 219 0.54 -13.08 7.53
N SER A 220 0.68 -13.71 6.35
CA SER A 220 1.82 -14.58 6.02
C SER A 220 2.92 -13.89 5.22
N ARG A 221 2.67 -12.70 4.69
CA ARG A 221 3.62 -11.98 3.83
C ARG A 221 4.37 -10.93 4.62
N PHE A 222 5.58 -11.27 5.06
CA PHE A 222 6.44 -10.40 5.87
C PHE A 222 7.92 -10.71 5.65
N VAL A 223 8.78 -9.75 5.98
CA VAL A 223 10.23 -9.93 6.15
C VAL A 223 10.58 -10.23 7.61
N ASN A 224 9.77 -9.72 8.55
CA ASN A 224 9.95 -9.92 9.99
C ASN A 224 8.61 -9.97 10.72
N ILE A 225 8.19 -11.15 11.13
CA ILE A 225 6.90 -11.36 11.80
C ILE A 225 6.79 -10.65 13.16
N VAL A 226 7.90 -10.46 13.88
CA VAL A 226 7.88 -9.78 15.18
C VAL A 226 7.62 -8.29 15.02
N GLU A 227 8.29 -7.66 14.04
CA GLU A 227 8.02 -6.26 13.71
C GLU A 227 6.60 -6.08 13.15
N GLU A 228 6.15 -6.98 12.26
CA GLU A 228 4.79 -6.99 11.71
C GLU A 228 3.74 -7.02 12.82
N TRP A 229 3.90 -7.91 13.78
CA TRP A 229 3.02 -8.01 14.94
C TRP A 229 2.90 -6.69 15.70
N HIS A 230 4.03 -6.10 16.09
CA HIS A 230 4.04 -4.83 16.81
C HIS A 230 3.50 -3.66 15.98
N SER A 231 3.75 -3.68 14.67
CA SER A 231 3.22 -2.68 13.75
C SER A 231 1.69 -2.73 13.65
N ILE A 232 1.09 -3.94 13.63
CA ILE A 232 -0.37 -4.11 13.64
C ILE A 232 -0.96 -3.67 14.99
N GLU A 233 -0.31 -4.00 16.12
CA GLU A 233 -0.75 -3.51 17.44
C GLU A 233 -0.74 -1.97 17.51
N GLU A 234 0.31 -1.34 17.00
CA GLU A 234 0.41 0.12 16.97
C GLU A 234 -0.62 0.75 16.03
N LEU A 235 -0.88 0.15 14.86
CA LEU A 235 -1.95 0.58 13.95
C LEU A 235 -3.31 0.56 14.65
N LYS A 236 -3.68 -0.55 15.30
CA LYS A 236 -4.95 -0.68 16.04
C LYS A 236 -5.07 0.37 17.14
N LYS A 237 -4.01 0.61 17.89
CA LYS A 237 -3.98 1.60 18.96
C LYS A 237 -4.18 3.03 18.44
N ARG A 238 -3.52 3.39 17.32
CA ARG A 238 -3.59 4.75 16.73
C ARG A 238 -4.91 5.00 16.03
N ALA A 239 -5.35 4.07 15.21
CA ALA A 239 -6.57 4.23 14.42
C ALA A 239 -7.84 4.16 15.28
N LYS A 240 -7.79 3.51 16.46
CA LYS A 240 -8.90 3.35 17.42
C LYS A 240 -10.07 2.50 16.91
N SER A 241 -10.37 2.54 15.61
CA SER A 241 -11.46 1.80 14.97
C SER A 241 -11.04 1.40 13.55
N GLN A 242 -11.53 0.23 13.08
CA GLN A 242 -11.26 -0.31 11.76
C GLN A 242 -11.71 0.64 10.63
N GLU A 243 -12.74 1.43 10.84
CA GLU A 243 -13.26 2.38 9.84
C GLU A 243 -12.26 3.47 9.43
N PHE A 244 -11.25 3.75 10.28
CA PHE A 244 -10.17 4.69 9.99
C PHE A 244 -8.92 4.03 9.38
N ILE A 245 -8.97 2.74 9.05
CA ILE A 245 -7.87 2.00 8.45
C ILE A 245 -8.16 1.73 6.97
N LEU A 246 -7.23 2.08 6.11
CA LEU A 246 -7.30 1.89 4.68
C LEU A 246 -6.10 1.04 4.24
N ALA A 247 -6.36 -0.20 3.83
CA ALA A 247 -5.34 -1.15 3.39
C ALA A 247 -5.28 -1.21 1.86
N THR A 248 -4.11 -1.51 1.28
CA THR A 248 -3.96 -1.59 -0.18
C THR A 248 -4.66 -2.82 -0.75
N HIS A 249 -4.50 -3.97 -0.11
CA HIS A 249 -4.91 -5.27 -0.67
C HIS A 249 -6.15 -5.89 -0.03
N ALA A 250 -6.75 -5.25 0.97
CA ALA A 250 -7.92 -5.84 1.62
C ALA A 250 -9.11 -5.97 0.63
N PRO A 251 -9.68 -7.17 0.45
CA PRO A 251 -10.85 -7.37 -0.44
C PRO A 251 -12.01 -6.44 -0.10
N GLU A 252 -12.15 -6.08 1.17
CA GLU A 252 -13.19 -5.19 1.69
C GLU A 252 -13.09 -3.75 1.12
N MET A 253 -11.92 -3.35 0.61
CA MET A 253 -11.74 -2.05 -0.05
C MET A 253 -12.54 -1.93 -1.34
N ILE A 254 -12.87 -3.05 -2.00
CA ILE A 254 -13.69 -3.05 -3.22
C ILE A 254 -15.07 -2.47 -2.96
N ASP A 255 -15.69 -2.76 -1.82
CA ASP A 255 -17.00 -2.22 -1.47
C ASP A 255 -16.93 -0.70 -1.25
N LEU A 256 -15.87 -0.23 -0.59
CA LEU A 256 -15.63 1.21 -0.41
C LEU A 256 -15.45 1.92 -1.75
N ILE A 257 -14.63 1.37 -2.66
CA ILE A 257 -14.38 1.92 -3.99
C ILE A 257 -15.67 1.95 -4.81
N ASN A 258 -16.42 0.84 -4.85
CA ASN A 258 -17.67 0.72 -5.61
C ASN A 258 -18.77 1.64 -5.08
N SER A 259 -18.74 2.01 -3.81
CA SER A 259 -19.68 2.97 -3.24
C SER A 259 -19.49 4.39 -3.77
N GLY A 260 -18.35 4.69 -4.38
CA GLY A 260 -17.98 6.03 -4.84
C GLY A 260 -17.77 7.03 -3.69
N ARG A 261 -17.64 6.57 -2.45
CA ARG A 261 -17.43 7.42 -1.28
C ARG A 261 -16.09 8.14 -1.38
N ILE A 262 -16.12 9.44 -1.22
CA ILE A 262 -14.96 10.30 -0.99
C ILE A 262 -14.93 10.61 0.50
N ILE A 263 -13.91 10.15 1.20
CA ILE A 263 -13.75 10.35 2.64
C ILE A 263 -13.39 11.82 2.91
N GLY A 264 -14.00 12.43 3.92
CA GLY A 264 -13.73 13.82 4.32
C GLY A 264 -14.41 14.87 3.45
N LYS A 265 -15.33 14.47 2.56
CA LYS A 265 -16.06 15.41 1.67
C LYS A 265 -17.22 16.11 2.40
#